data_6754f854ab852f15cb17ebc27263a81f
#
_entry.id   6754f854ab852f15cb17ebc27263a81f
#
_cell.length_a   1.000
_cell.length_b   1.000
_cell.length_c   1.000
_cell.angle_alpha   90.00
_cell.angle_beta   90.00
_cell.angle_gamma   90.00
#
_symmetry.space_group_name_H-M   'P 1'
#
loop_
_entity.id
_entity.type
_entity.pdbx_description
1 polymer ?
#
loop_
_entity_poly.entity_id
_entity_poly.type
_entity_poly.pdbx_seq_one_letter_code
_entity_poly.pdbx_strand_id
1 'polypeptide(L)'
;GTPAAEFITNWKKEQGDDRDYGPRSAEKIVEYCLEQGVKPEQLVIGSAFYGRAWKGVPPKNNGLYQSNSGPYIGWAAYYNIRSEFEKDPNFKRYWDSVAKAPYLYNAKDSIFISYDDTVSVRMKTEYALKKKLGGIMFWQLGNDTKEKNSLLKAMFNAASQN
;
A
#
# COMPACT_ATOMS: atom_id res chain seq x y z
N GLY A 1 -5.76 1.46 -6.11
CA GLY A 1 -4.83 2.56 -6.37
C GLY A 1 -4.43 3.26 -5.09
N THR A 2 -3.24 3.78 -5.02
CA THR A 2 -2.83 4.58 -3.87
C THR A 2 -3.23 6.05 -4.08
N PRO A 3 -3.52 6.83 -3.02
CA PRO A 3 -3.72 8.28 -3.11
C PRO A 3 -2.57 9.00 -3.82
N ALA A 4 -1.37 8.42 -3.76
CA ALA A 4 -0.18 8.92 -4.45
C ALA A 4 -0.26 8.82 -5.98
N ALA A 5 -1.10 7.97 -6.55
CA ALA A 5 -1.16 7.79 -8.00
C ALA A 5 -1.68 9.03 -8.73
N GLU A 6 -2.73 9.66 -8.21
CA GLU A 6 -3.30 10.89 -8.77
C GLU A 6 -2.34 12.07 -8.60
N PHE A 7 -1.70 12.17 -7.43
CA PHE A 7 -0.65 13.17 -7.18
C PHE A 7 0.53 13.01 -8.14
N ILE A 8 1.04 11.79 -8.33
CA ILE A 8 2.15 11.52 -9.26
C ILE A 8 1.75 11.86 -10.69
N THR A 9 0.52 11.55 -11.10
CA THR A 9 0.02 11.88 -12.44
C THR A 9 -0.03 13.39 -12.67
N ASN A 10 -0.57 14.14 -11.73
CA ASN A 10 -0.66 15.58 -11.82
C ASN A 10 0.73 16.24 -11.79
N TRP A 11 1.61 15.82 -10.87
CA TRP A 11 2.98 16.34 -10.80
C TRP A 11 3.77 16.08 -12.10
N LYS A 12 3.61 14.89 -12.70
CA LYS A 12 4.29 14.58 -13.97
C LYS A 12 3.74 15.37 -15.16
N LYS A 13 2.42 15.64 -15.21
CA LYS A 13 1.83 16.54 -16.20
C LYS A 13 2.37 17.95 -16.07
N GLU A 14 2.56 18.45 -14.84
CA GLU A 14 3.21 19.74 -14.59
C GLU A 14 4.66 19.80 -15.09
N GLN A 15 5.33 18.63 -15.20
CA GLN A 15 6.67 18.49 -15.81
C GLN A 15 6.66 18.21 -17.32
N GLY A 16 5.51 18.32 -17.97
CA GLY A 16 5.37 18.07 -19.41
C GLY A 16 5.30 16.60 -19.81
N ASP A 17 5.03 15.70 -18.87
CA ASP A 17 4.82 14.28 -19.15
C ASP A 17 3.33 13.98 -19.32
N ASP A 18 2.86 13.97 -20.57
CA ASP A 18 1.45 13.77 -20.94
C ASP A 18 0.98 12.31 -20.90
N ARG A 19 1.83 11.38 -20.51
CA ARG A 19 1.43 9.97 -20.39
C ARG A 19 0.33 9.80 -19.35
N ASP A 20 -0.72 9.07 -19.72
CA ASP A 20 -1.77 8.70 -18.77
C ASP A 20 -1.24 7.67 -17.77
N TYR A 21 -0.94 8.11 -16.57
CA TYR A 21 -0.55 7.25 -15.48
C TYR A 21 -1.75 6.68 -14.70
N GLY A 22 -2.97 6.98 -15.06
CA GLY A 22 -4.23 6.50 -14.52
C GLY A 22 -4.21 5.90 -13.10
N PRO A 23 -5.30 5.62 -12.46
CA PRO A 23 -5.29 5.02 -11.12
C PRO A 23 -4.60 3.65 -11.19
N ARG A 24 -3.36 3.57 -10.69
CA ARG A 24 -2.57 2.34 -10.67
C ARG A 24 -2.94 1.49 -9.46
N SER A 25 -3.31 0.24 -9.71
CA SER A 25 -3.48 -0.78 -8.68
C SER A 25 -2.84 -2.08 -9.16
N ALA A 26 -2.56 -2.99 -8.22
CA ALA A 26 -2.08 -4.32 -8.57
C ALA A 26 -3.04 -5.02 -9.55
N GLU A 27 -4.34 -4.90 -9.31
CA GLU A 27 -5.38 -5.45 -10.18
C GLU A 27 -5.29 -4.93 -11.61
N LYS A 28 -5.28 -3.60 -11.81
CA LYS A 28 -5.21 -2.99 -13.13
C LYS A 28 -3.92 -3.32 -13.89
N ILE A 29 -2.79 -3.38 -13.17
CA ILE A 29 -1.52 -3.76 -13.81
C ILE A 29 -1.53 -5.22 -14.24
N VAL A 30 -2.07 -6.12 -13.41
CA VAL A 30 -2.23 -7.53 -13.76
C VAL A 30 -3.15 -7.67 -14.98
N GLU A 31 -4.31 -7.03 -14.97
CA GLU A 31 -5.26 -7.04 -16.11
C GLU A 31 -4.59 -6.55 -17.38
N TYR A 32 -3.91 -5.41 -17.32
CA TYR A 32 -3.15 -4.90 -18.47
C TYR A 32 -2.11 -5.90 -18.99
N CYS A 33 -1.32 -6.53 -18.12
CA CYS A 33 -0.32 -7.52 -18.53
C CYS A 33 -0.97 -8.73 -19.22
N LEU A 34 -2.09 -9.22 -18.66
CA LEU A 34 -2.84 -10.34 -19.25
C LEU A 34 -3.41 -9.99 -20.62
N GLU A 35 -3.94 -8.78 -20.81
CA GLU A 35 -4.41 -8.25 -22.09
C GLU A 35 -3.27 -8.13 -23.13
N GLN A 36 -2.04 -7.88 -22.68
CA GLN A 36 -0.84 -7.88 -23.54
C GLN A 36 -0.29 -9.30 -23.82
N GLY A 37 -0.96 -10.35 -23.38
CA GLY A 37 -0.57 -11.73 -23.63
C GLY A 37 0.48 -12.31 -22.66
N VAL A 38 0.78 -11.61 -21.56
CA VAL A 38 1.62 -12.17 -20.49
C VAL A 38 0.85 -13.28 -19.79
N LYS A 39 1.47 -14.44 -19.64
CA LYS A 39 0.81 -15.57 -18.97
C LYS A 39 0.70 -15.31 -17.45
N PRO A 40 -0.42 -15.72 -16.81
CA PRO A 40 -0.61 -15.49 -15.36
C PRO A 40 0.56 -15.99 -14.50
N GLU A 41 1.08 -17.15 -14.80
CA GLU A 41 2.20 -17.76 -14.07
C GLU A 41 3.54 -17.01 -14.17
N GLN A 42 3.64 -16.05 -15.09
CA GLN A 42 4.81 -15.16 -15.22
C GLN A 42 4.68 -13.88 -14.38
N LEU A 43 3.51 -13.63 -13.79
CA LEU A 43 3.23 -12.44 -13.00
C LEU A 43 3.36 -12.73 -11.51
N VAL A 44 4.09 -11.86 -10.80
CA VAL A 44 4.25 -11.92 -9.34
C VAL A 44 3.84 -10.58 -8.74
N ILE A 45 2.94 -10.59 -7.76
CA ILE A 45 2.53 -9.37 -7.04
C ILE A 45 3.51 -9.06 -5.92
N GLY A 46 3.97 -7.80 -5.84
CA GLY A 46 4.77 -7.30 -4.72
C GLY A 46 3.91 -6.76 -3.58
N SER A 47 4.21 -7.18 -2.35
CA SER A 47 3.67 -6.62 -1.12
C SER A 47 4.74 -5.82 -0.39
N ALA A 48 4.37 -4.61 0.05
CA ALA A 48 5.27 -3.73 0.78
C ALA A 48 5.19 -4.05 2.28
N PHE A 49 6.31 -4.50 2.86
CA PHE A 49 6.43 -4.63 4.33
C PHE A 49 6.92 -3.32 4.96
N TYR A 50 6.46 -2.21 4.39
CA TYR A 50 6.78 -0.85 4.83
C TYR A 50 5.66 0.11 4.44
N GLY A 51 5.65 1.27 5.06
CA GLY A 51 4.78 2.38 4.71
C GLY A 51 5.56 3.58 4.19
N ARG A 52 4.84 4.52 3.61
CA ARG A 52 5.33 5.85 3.24
C ARG A 52 4.54 6.90 3.99
N ALA A 53 5.20 7.95 4.43
CA ALA A 53 4.60 8.99 5.24
C ALA A 53 4.82 10.38 4.64
N TRP A 54 3.78 11.21 4.74
CA TRP A 54 3.76 12.59 4.25
C TRP A 54 3.35 13.54 5.36
N LYS A 55 3.85 14.77 5.33
CA LYS A 55 3.53 15.86 6.25
C LYS A 55 2.73 16.96 5.56
N GLY A 56 2.10 17.82 6.37
CA GLY A 56 1.30 18.92 5.88
C GLY A 56 0.04 18.47 5.15
N VAL A 57 -0.51 17.31 5.54
CA VAL A 57 -1.72 16.75 4.96
C VAL A 57 -2.94 17.32 5.67
N PRO A 58 -3.86 18.04 4.97
CA PRO A 58 -5.05 18.63 5.58
C PRO A 58 -5.98 17.59 6.19
N PRO A 59 -6.76 17.94 7.25
CA PRO A 59 -7.63 17.01 7.98
C PRO A 59 -8.91 16.61 7.23
N LYS A 60 -9.18 17.22 6.09
CA LYS A 60 -10.35 16.88 5.28
C LYS A 60 -10.28 15.39 4.90
N ASN A 61 -11.38 14.68 5.02
CA ASN A 61 -11.50 13.25 4.75
C ASN A 61 -10.42 12.41 5.50
N ASN A 62 -10.09 12.81 6.73
CA ASN A 62 -9.02 12.19 7.55
C ASN A 62 -7.69 12.06 6.80
N GLY A 63 -7.34 13.08 6.02
CA GLY A 63 -6.09 13.12 5.24
C GLY A 63 -6.12 12.34 3.92
N LEU A 64 -7.18 11.56 3.65
CA LEU A 64 -7.24 10.74 2.44
C LEU A 64 -7.47 11.61 1.19
N TYR A 65 -6.67 11.38 0.14
CA TYR A 65 -6.70 12.10 -1.13
C TYR A 65 -6.46 13.61 -1.00
N GLN A 66 -5.63 14.02 -0.03
CA GLN A 66 -5.26 15.41 0.18
C GLN A 66 -3.86 15.71 -0.35
N SER A 67 -3.62 16.98 -0.64
CA SER A 67 -2.26 17.49 -0.91
C SER A 67 -1.34 17.28 0.29
N ASN A 68 -0.04 17.37 0.08
CA ASN A 68 0.95 17.26 1.13
C ASN A 68 2.11 18.24 0.87
N SER A 69 2.89 18.55 1.91
CA SER A 69 4.06 19.42 1.83
C SER A 69 5.38 18.66 1.59
N GLY A 70 5.30 17.36 1.29
CA GLY A 70 6.44 16.49 1.05
C GLY A 70 6.53 15.30 2.01
N PRO A 71 7.57 14.48 1.88
CA PRO A 71 7.72 13.31 2.73
C PRO A 71 7.95 13.70 4.18
N TYR A 72 7.32 12.98 5.11
CA TYR A 72 7.64 13.05 6.54
C TYR A 72 8.85 12.17 6.85
N ILE A 73 8.80 10.91 6.45
CA ILE A 73 9.91 9.98 6.39
C ILE A 73 9.85 9.26 5.04
N GLY A 74 11.00 8.88 4.49
CA GLY A 74 11.06 8.25 3.17
C GLY A 74 10.29 6.94 3.11
N TRP A 75 10.45 6.11 4.15
CA TRP A 75 9.70 4.87 4.39
C TRP A 75 9.81 4.47 5.86
N ALA A 76 8.81 3.74 6.37
CA ALA A 76 8.82 3.17 7.70
C ALA A 76 8.64 1.66 7.59
N ALA A 77 9.53 0.86 8.20
CA ALA A 77 9.36 -0.57 8.28
C ALA A 77 8.04 -0.91 8.99
N TYR A 78 7.41 -2.01 8.60
CA TYR A 78 6.13 -2.41 9.20
C TYR A 78 6.23 -2.55 10.72
N TYR A 79 7.34 -3.10 11.25
CA TYR A 79 7.53 -3.20 12.69
C TYR A 79 7.56 -1.83 13.39
N ASN A 80 8.10 -0.76 12.76
CA ASN A 80 8.04 0.60 13.31
C ASN A 80 6.61 1.13 13.30
N ILE A 81 5.85 0.88 12.23
CA ILE A 81 4.43 1.28 12.16
C ILE A 81 3.66 0.66 13.33
N ARG A 82 3.90 -0.62 13.60
CA ARG A 82 3.27 -1.35 14.71
C ARG A 82 3.72 -0.89 16.09
N SER A 83 5.02 -0.64 16.28
CA SER A 83 5.61 -0.36 17.60
C SER A 83 5.55 1.12 18.00
N GLU A 84 5.52 2.01 17.04
CA GLU A 84 5.61 3.46 17.26
C GLU A 84 4.30 4.16 16.86
N PHE A 85 3.97 4.16 15.56
CA PHE A 85 2.86 4.98 15.04
C PHE A 85 1.48 4.48 15.46
N GLU A 86 1.22 3.17 15.45
CA GLU A 86 -0.07 2.65 15.90
C GLU A 86 -0.27 2.71 17.42
N LYS A 87 0.83 2.87 18.18
CA LYS A 87 0.76 3.05 19.65
C LYS A 87 0.65 4.52 20.07
N ASP A 88 0.98 5.46 19.19
CA ASP A 88 0.79 6.89 19.46
C ASP A 88 -0.70 7.24 19.35
N PRO A 89 -1.34 7.73 20.44
CA PRO A 89 -2.77 8.06 20.46
C PRO A 89 -3.17 9.17 19.49
N ASN A 90 -2.22 9.95 18.98
CA ASN A 90 -2.49 10.98 17.97
C ASN A 90 -2.70 10.39 16.58
N PHE A 91 -2.20 9.18 16.30
CA PHE A 91 -2.46 8.48 15.06
C PHE A 91 -3.73 7.63 15.17
N LYS A 92 -4.63 7.80 14.20
CA LYS A 92 -5.82 6.97 14.06
C LYS A 92 -5.73 6.15 12.80
N ARG A 93 -6.07 4.84 12.92
CA ARG A 93 -6.12 3.94 11.77
C ARG A 93 -7.45 4.06 11.04
N TYR A 94 -7.37 4.14 9.74
CA TYR A 94 -8.47 4.16 8.80
C TYR A 94 -8.28 3.10 7.71
N TRP A 95 -9.32 2.88 6.94
CA TRP A 95 -9.33 1.97 5.82
C TRP A 95 -9.85 2.66 4.56
N ASP A 96 -9.08 2.62 3.47
CA ASP A 96 -9.55 3.03 2.16
C ASP A 96 -10.22 1.83 1.47
N SER A 97 -11.55 1.89 1.35
CA SER A 97 -12.35 0.82 0.75
C SER A 97 -12.14 0.67 -0.75
N VAL A 98 -11.67 1.71 -1.43
CA VAL A 98 -11.39 1.71 -2.87
C VAL A 98 -10.01 1.11 -3.14
N ALA A 99 -8.98 1.61 -2.46
CA ALA A 99 -7.61 1.09 -2.60
C ALA A 99 -7.41 -0.27 -1.91
N LYS A 100 -8.33 -0.68 -1.02
CA LYS A 100 -8.20 -1.88 -0.16
C LYS A 100 -6.92 -1.84 0.66
N ALA A 101 -6.65 -0.69 1.26
CA ALA A 101 -5.41 -0.44 1.99
C ALA A 101 -5.67 0.32 3.30
N PRO A 102 -4.94 0.01 4.38
CA PRO A 102 -4.97 0.79 5.60
C PRO A 102 -4.14 2.07 5.46
N TYR A 103 -4.49 3.06 6.26
CA TYR A 103 -3.65 4.23 6.48
C TYR A 103 -3.78 4.74 7.91
N LEU A 104 -2.75 5.45 8.37
CA LEU A 104 -2.75 6.19 9.62
C LEU A 104 -2.81 7.67 9.33
N TYR A 105 -3.56 8.40 10.14
CA TYR A 105 -3.61 9.86 10.07
C TYR A 105 -3.51 10.48 11.46
N ASN A 106 -2.60 11.43 11.61
CA ASN A 106 -2.42 12.27 12.78
C ASN A 106 -2.87 13.71 12.44
N ALA A 107 -4.05 14.07 12.89
CA ALA A 107 -4.64 15.38 12.62
C ALA A 107 -3.91 16.53 13.35
N LYS A 108 -3.25 16.25 14.50
CA LYS A 108 -2.52 17.24 15.27
C LYS A 108 -1.28 17.73 14.52
N ASP A 109 -0.54 16.79 13.92
CA ASP A 109 0.73 17.08 13.26
C ASP A 109 0.60 17.06 11.73
N SER A 110 -0.62 16.83 11.22
CA SER A 110 -0.91 16.76 9.78
C SER A 110 -0.07 15.70 9.04
N ILE A 111 0.07 14.50 9.64
CA ILE A 111 0.88 13.40 9.10
C ILE A 111 -0.05 12.29 8.60
N PHE A 112 0.22 11.82 7.39
CA PHE A 112 -0.47 10.70 6.75
C PHE A 112 0.53 9.57 6.45
N ILE A 113 0.18 8.32 6.78
CA ILE A 113 1.00 7.13 6.50
C ILE A 113 0.16 6.10 5.74
N SER A 114 0.58 5.74 4.54
CA SER A 114 0.01 4.62 3.78
C SER A 114 0.90 3.40 3.91
N TYR A 115 0.33 2.23 4.17
CA TYR A 115 1.08 0.99 4.41
C TYR A 115 0.27 -0.25 4.05
N ASP A 116 0.84 -1.43 4.16
CA ASP A 116 0.12 -2.70 4.14
C ASP A 116 0.01 -3.27 5.56
N ASP A 117 -1.14 -3.90 5.87
CA ASP A 117 -1.36 -4.66 7.09
C ASP A 117 -1.75 -6.13 6.79
N THR A 118 -2.05 -6.90 7.82
CA THR A 118 -2.43 -8.32 7.66
C THR A 118 -3.68 -8.52 6.81
N VAL A 119 -4.58 -7.54 6.75
CA VAL A 119 -5.79 -7.60 5.92
C VAL A 119 -5.44 -7.38 4.46
N SER A 120 -4.71 -6.31 4.15
CA SER A 120 -4.37 -5.97 2.77
C SER A 120 -3.43 -6.99 2.14
N VAL A 121 -2.43 -7.52 2.86
CA VAL A 121 -1.54 -8.58 2.31
C VAL A 121 -2.27 -9.89 2.10
N ARG A 122 -3.21 -10.26 2.98
CA ARG A 122 -4.10 -11.41 2.77
C ARG A 122 -4.88 -11.25 1.48
N MET A 123 -5.54 -10.11 1.29
CA MET A 123 -6.32 -9.84 0.07
C MET A 123 -5.46 -9.90 -1.20
N LYS A 124 -4.24 -9.39 -1.16
CA LYS A 124 -3.27 -9.50 -2.27
C LYS A 124 -2.91 -10.96 -2.56
N THR A 125 -2.71 -11.77 -1.51
CA THR A 125 -2.39 -13.20 -1.63
C THR A 125 -3.56 -13.96 -2.25
N GLU A 126 -4.77 -13.77 -1.71
CA GLU A 126 -6.01 -14.37 -2.23
C GLU A 126 -6.25 -13.98 -3.70
N TYR A 127 -5.97 -12.73 -4.07
CA TYR A 127 -6.07 -12.27 -5.46
C TYR A 127 -5.07 -12.98 -6.37
N ALA A 128 -3.80 -13.11 -5.95
CA ALA A 128 -2.78 -13.82 -6.73
C ALA A 128 -3.17 -15.29 -6.98
N LEU A 129 -3.67 -15.96 -5.96
CA LEU A 129 -4.17 -17.34 -6.07
C LEU A 129 -5.38 -17.44 -7.00
N LYS A 130 -6.39 -16.59 -6.82
CA LYS A 130 -7.61 -16.56 -7.65
C LYS A 130 -7.30 -16.34 -9.13
N LYS A 131 -6.32 -15.47 -9.43
CA LYS A 131 -5.88 -15.19 -10.81
C LYS A 131 -4.85 -16.19 -11.33
N LYS A 132 -4.46 -17.19 -10.53
CA LYS A 132 -3.44 -18.21 -10.86
C LYS A 132 -2.11 -17.58 -11.28
N LEU A 133 -1.71 -16.49 -10.59
CA LEU A 133 -0.44 -15.83 -10.85
C LEU A 133 0.73 -16.71 -10.39
N GLY A 134 1.93 -16.40 -10.88
CA GLY A 134 3.17 -17.10 -10.52
C GLY A 134 3.53 -16.98 -9.03
N GLY A 135 2.95 -16.01 -8.32
CA GLY A 135 3.11 -15.91 -6.88
C GLY A 135 2.91 -14.51 -6.33
N ILE A 136 3.29 -14.38 -5.05
CA ILE A 136 3.37 -13.13 -4.34
C ILE A 136 4.74 -13.01 -3.69
N MET A 137 5.39 -11.86 -3.85
CA MET A 137 6.65 -11.53 -3.21
C MET A 137 6.45 -10.41 -2.19
N PHE A 138 7.40 -10.21 -1.32
CA PHE A 138 7.38 -9.11 -0.36
C PHE A 138 8.77 -8.45 -0.23
N TRP A 139 8.77 -7.18 0.12
CA TRP A 139 9.98 -6.42 0.41
C TRP A 139 9.81 -5.72 1.75
N GLN A 140 10.58 -6.06 2.78
CA GLN A 140 11.50 -7.19 2.90
C GLN A 140 11.25 -7.87 4.26
N LEU A 141 11.78 -9.08 4.44
CA LEU A 141 11.57 -9.87 5.66
C LEU A 141 11.98 -9.15 6.93
N GLY A 142 13.10 -8.43 6.91
CA GLY A 142 13.59 -7.64 8.05
C GLY A 142 12.69 -6.50 8.49
N ASN A 143 11.67 -6.14 7.69
CA ASN A 143 10.69 -5.11 8.01
C ASN A 143 9.45 -5.65 8.73
N ASP A 144 9.27 -6.97 8.76
CA ASP A 144 8.12 -7.58 9.42
C ASP A 144 8.26 -7.57 10.95
N THR A 145 7.18 -7.84 11.65
CA THR A 145 7.16 -8.01 13.10
C THR A 145 7.23 -9.48 13.48
N LYS A 146 7.82 -9.78 14.65
CA LYS A 146 7.81 -11.12 15.24
C LYS A 146 6.50 -11.45 15.97
N GLU A 147 5.60 -10.50 16.10
CA GLU A 147 4.31 -10.65 16.78
C GLU A 147 3.32 -11.49 15.95
N LYS A 148 2.19 -11.84 16.59
CA LYS A 148 1.10 -12.58 15.92
C LYS A 148 0.54 -11.90 14.66
N ASN A 149 0.76 -10.60 14.50
CA ASN A 149 0.33 -9.79 13.37
C ASN A 149 1.40 -9.69 12.26
N SER A 150 2.32 -10.64 12.17
CA SER A 150 3.30 -10.73 11.08
C SER A 150 2.61 -10.78 9.72
N LEU A 151 3.09 -9.97 8.77
CA LEU A 151 2.58 -9.93 7.40
C LEU A 151 2.89 -11.23 6.67
N LEU A 152 4.10 -11.78 6.87
CA LEU A 152 4.48 -13.06 6.29
C LEU A 152 3.56 -14.19 6.76
N LYS A 153 3.22 -14.21 8.06
CA LYS A 153 2.27 -15.19 8.60
C LYS A 153 0.88 -15.04 8.00
N ALA A 154 0.40 -13.81 7.78
CA ALA A 154 -0.88 -13.54 7.13
C ALA A 154 -0.89 -14.03 5.67
N MET A 155 0.19 -13.79 4.92
CA MET A 155 0.36 -14.30 3.55
C MET A 155 0.39 -15.83 3.52
N PHE A 156 1.18 -16.46 4.41
CA PHE A 156 1.27 -17.91 4.50
C PHE A 156 -0.08 -18.56 4.82
N ASN A 157 -0.80 -18.02 5.79
CA ASN A 157 -2.13 -18.53 6.15
C ASN A 157 -3.12 -18.44 4.97
N ALA A 158 -3.10 -17.32 4.23
CA ALA A 158 -3.96 -17.14 3.06
C ALA A 158 -3.59 -18.15 1.94
N ALA A 159 -2.30 -18.41 1.74
CA ALA A 159 -1.84 -19.37 0.74
C ALA A 159 -2.14 -20.84 1.10
N SER A 160 -2.21 -21.16 2.41
CA SER A 160 -2.42 -22.53 2.89
C SER A 160 -3.89 -22.93 3.03
N GLN A 161 -4.85 -21.99 2.85
CA GLN A 161 -6.29 -22.25 2.99
C GLN A 161 -6.97 -22.63 1.64
N ASN A 162 -6.20 -22.72 0.56
CA ASN A 162 -6.58 -23.16 -0.75
C ASN A 162 -5.75 -24.38 -1.14
#